data_8d1787b7e0583db25fb0942a229fbe27
#
_entry.id   8d1787b7e0583db25fb0942a229fbe27
#
_cell.length_a   1.000
_cell.length_b   1.000
_cell.length_c   1.000
_cell.angle_alpha   90.00
_cell.angle_beta   90.00
_cell.angle_gamma   90.00
#
_symmetry.space_group_name_H-M   'P 1'
#
loop_
_entity.id
_entity.type
_entity.pdbx_description
1 polymer ?
#
loop_
_entity_poly.entity_id
_entity_poly.type
_entity_poly.pdbx_seq_one_letter_code
_entity_poly.pdbx_strand_id
1 'polypeptide(L)'
;MGYFLFYKENLMAVDESKRDFLLTALGAFAGIGGGAAAYSMVKTWDPLPSVVAGGVTKVDVSTMKAGELRTVEFRGKPVYILKKTPEMAASNNNANVKIGADQFTVVIAICTHLGCIPAYAAESKQFKCACHGGEFDANGANTFGPPPKPLIVPPYKVEGNALLLGEEGEEYKKLAPELKA
;
A
#
# COMPACT_ATOMS: atom_id res chain seq x y z
N MET A 1 37.14 -57.43 47.96
CA MET A 1 36.31 -57.47 46.71
C MET A 1 34.92 -56.85 46.93
N GLY A 2 34.51 -56.50 48.13
CA GLY A 2 33.16 -55.91 48.39
C GLY A 2 33.08 -54.39 48.26
N TYR A 3 34.16 -53.62 48.39
CA TYR A 3 34.11 -52.14 48.30
C TYR A 3 33.94 -51.58 46.92
N PHE A 4 34.26 -52.33 45.86
CA PHE A 4 34.19 -51.89 44.50
C PHE A 4 32.73 -51.98 43.90
N LEU A 5 31.93 -52.88 44.43
CA LEU A 5 30.55 -53.06 44.07
C LEU A 5 29.63 -51.97 44.68
N PHE A 6 29.89 -51.60 45.94
CA PHE A 6 29.15 -50.53 46.63
C PHE A 6 29.37 -49.16 46.03
N TYR A 7 30.57 -48.90 45.46
CA TYR A 7 30.83 -47.61 44.78
C TYR A 7 30.13 -47.48 43.42
N LYS A 8 29.91 -48.62 42.78
CA LYS A 8 29.29 -48.63 41.46
C LYS A 8 27.76 -48.46 41.52
N GLU A 9 27.09 -48.91 42.57
CA GLU A 9 25.65 -48.72 42.75
C GLU A 9 25.30 -47.28 43.15
N ASN A 10 26.11 -46.62 43.95
CA ASN A 10 25.88 -45.23 44.35
C ASN A 10 26.18 -44.21 43.24
N LEU A 11 26.96 -44.55 42.24
CA LEU A 11 27.26 -43.66 41.11
C LEU A 11 26.14 -43.65 40.03
N MET A 12 25.21 -44.61 40.09
CA MET A 12 24.12 -44.71 39.10
C MET A 12 22.73 -44.42 39.67
N ALA A 13 22.62 -44.16 40.98
CA ALA A 13 21.33 -43.73 41.54
C ALA A 13 21.12 -42.26 41.23
N VAL A 14 20.64 -41.96 40.01
CA VAL A 14 20.15 -40.64 39.68
C VAL A 14 18.93 -40.40 40.56
N ASP A 15 19.00 -39.36 41.41
CA ASP A 15 17.88 -38.91 42.23
C ASP A 15 16.74 -38.49 41.30
N GLU A 16 15.70 -39.31 41.21
CA GLU A 16 14.59 -39.15 40.30
C GLU A 16 13.89 -37.78 40.50
N SER A 17 13.80 -37.34 41.74
CA SER A 17 13.22 -36.05 42.09
C SER A 17 14.01 -34.87 41.53
N LYS A 18 15.34 -34.93 41.59
CA LYS A 18 16.23 -33.90 41.01
C LYS A 18 16.18 -33.94 39.47
N ARG A 19 16.16 -35.12 38.89
CA ARG A 19 16.03 -35.30 37.45
C ARG A 19 14.74 -34.70 36.95
N ASP A 20 13.62 -35.02 37.59
CA ASP A 20 12.29 -34.55 37.17
C ASP A 20 12.14 -33.03 37.36
N PHE A 21 12.73 -32.50 38.45
CA PHE A 21 12.82 -31.04 38.64
C PHE A 21 13.62 -30.36 37.51
N LEU A 22 14.81 -30.90 37.20
CA LEU A 22 15.66 -30.34 36.15
C LEU A 22 14.99 -30.43 34.75
N LEU A 23 14.33 -31.56 34.46
CA LEU A 23 13.60 -31.71 33.20
C LEU A 23 12.40 -30.75 33.09
N THR A 24 11.67 -30.57 34.20
CA THR A 24 10.55 -29.62 34.25
C THR A 24 11.04 -28.18 34.09
N ALA A 25 12.10 -27.81 34.80
CA ALA A 25 12.72 -26.50 34.71
C ALA A 25 13.25 -26.24 33.29
N LEU A 26 13.98 -27.20 32.71
CA LEU A 26 14.48 -27.08 31.34
C LEU A 26 13.33 -26.95 30.33
N GLY A 27 12.27 -27.75 30.49
CA GLY A 27 11.08 -27.69 29.63
C GLY A 27 10.38 -26.33 29.70
N ALA A 28 10.26 -25.78 30.94
CA ALA A 28 9.68 -24.45 31.13
C ALA A 28 10.51 -23.34 30.45
N PHE A 29 11.84 -23.37 30.66
CA PHE A 29 12.73 -22.41 30.00
C PHE A 29 12.75 -22.56 28.49
N ALA A 30 12.74 -23.79 27.96
CA ALA A 30 12.66 -24.04 26.53
C ALA A 30 11.33 -23.57 25.94
N GLY A 31 10.22 -23.78 26.67
CA GLY A 31 8.89 -23.31 26.25
C GLY A 31 8.80 -21.77 26.20
N ILE A 32 9.27 -21.09 27.24
CA ILE A 32 9.32 -19.62 27.29
C ILE A 32 10.25 -19.07 26.21
N GLY A 33 11.45 -19.61 26.09
CA GLY A 33 12.45 -19.20 25.12
C GLY A 33 11.97 -19.44 23.68
N GLY A 34 11.40 -20.60 23.41
CA GLY A 34 10.81 -20.93 22.11
C GLY A 34 9.63 -20.04 21.75
N GLY A 35 8.74 -19.77 22.71
CA GLY A 35 7.63 -18.83 22.54
C GLY A 35 8.10 -17.40 22.27
N ALA A 36 9.11 -16.91 23.00
CA ALA A 36 9.68 -15.59 22.75
C ALA A 36 10.36 -15.49 21.38
N ALA A 37 11.08 -16.53 20.97
CA ALA A 37 11.71 -16.60 19.66
C ALA A 37 10.66 -16.60 18.55
N ALA A 38 9.61 -17.42 18.65
CA ALA A 38 8.51 -17.46 17.69
C ALA A 38 7.80 -16.11 17.60
N TYR A 39 7.49 -15.47 18.72
CA TYR A 39 6.92 -14.14 18.76
C TYR A 39 7.80 -13.11 18.05
N SER A 40 9.11 -13.12 18.32
CA SER A 40 10.06 -12.21 17.67
C SER A 40 10.10 -12.42 16.16
N MET A 41 10.08 -13.68 15.70
CA MET A 41 10.03 -13.99 14.27
C MET A 41 8.77 -13.45 13.59
N VAL A 42 7.60 -13.63 14.23
CA VAL A 42 6.33 -13.07 13.70
C VAL A 42 6.37 -11.55 13.67
N LYS A 43 6.96 -10.93 14.72
CA LYS A 43 7.10 -9.47 14.80
C LYS A 43 8.01 -8.86 13.73
N THR A 44 8.93 -9.63 13.16
CA THR A 44 9.75 -9.13 12.02
C THR A 44 8.95 -8.93 10.74
N TRP A 45 7.75 -9.50 10.64
CA TRP A 45 6.84 -9.30 9.49
C TRP A 45 5.99 -8.04 9.61
N ASP A 46 5.95 -7.42 10.78
CA ASP A 46 5.24 -6.15 10.94
C ASP A 46 5.92 -5.07 10.07
N PRO A 47 5.15 -4.27 9.32
CA PRO A 47 5.72 -3.21 8.50
C PRO A 47 6.39 -2.16 9.39
N LEU A 48 7.53 -1.66 8.93
CA LEU A 48 8.25 -0.57 9.60
C LEU A 48 7.33 0.66 9.78
N PRO A 49 7.43 1.38 10.90
CA PRO A 49 6.65 2.60 11.12
C PRO A 49 6.80 3.64 10.01
N SER A 50 7.98 3.73 9.40
CA SER A 50 8.24 4.60 8.25
C SER A 50 7.45 4.19 6.99
N VAL A 51 7.27 2.88 6.78
CA VAL A 51 6.47 2.34 5.67
C VAL A 51 4.97 2.59 5.91
N VAL A 52 4.52 2.43 7.16
CA VAL A 52 3.13 2.73 7.53
C VAL A 52 2.85 4.23 7.39
N ALA A 53 3.76 5.10 7.86
CA ALA A 53 3.65 6.54 7.73
C ALA A 53 3.70 7.01 6.27
N GLY A 54 4.52 6.36 5.41
CA GLY A 54 4.57 6.61 3.97
C GLY A 54 3.35 6.07 3.20
N GLY A 55 2.44 5.37 3.88
CA GLY A 55 1.22 4.82 3.29
C GLY A 55 0.17 5.86 2.93
N VAL A 56 0.26 7.08 3.47
CA VAL A 56 -0.67 8.20 3.20
C VAL A 56 0.12 9.41 2.75
N THR A 57 -0.26 9.98 1.60
CA THR A 57 0.33 11.22 1.08
C THR A 57 -0.72 12.32 1.11
N LYS A 58 -0.47 13.38 1.90
CA LYS A 58 -1.34 14.54 1.95
C LYS A 58 -0.90 15.59 0.94
N VAL A 59 -1.82 16.01 0.07
CA VAL A 59 -1.59 17.00 -0.98
C VAL A 59 -2.56 18.14 -0.82
N ASP A 60 -2.06 19.36 -0.66
CA ASP A 60 -2.87 20.57 -0.69
C ASP A 60 -3.10 21.00 -2.14
N VAL A 61 -4.36 21.05 -2.57
CA VAL A 61 -4.76 21.42 -3.93
C VAL A 61 -5.35 22.83 -4.03
N SER A 62 -5.40 23.57 -2.91
CA SER A 62 -5.99 24.92 -2.87
C SER A 62 -5.32 25.91 -3.80
N THR A 63 -4.00 25.78 -3.99
CA THR A 63 -3.19 26.69 -4.81
C THR A 63 -3.16 26.36 -6.29
N MET A 64 -3.78 25.25 -6.71
CA MET A 64 -3.74 24.81 -8.10
C MET A 64 -4.61 25.69 -9.00
N LYS A 65 -4.07 26.04 -10.17
CA LYS A 65 -4.79 26.78 -11.22
C LYS A 65 -5.58 25.81 -12.10
N ALA A 66 -6.66 26.28 -12.72
CA ALA A 66 -7.43 25.49 -13.67
C ALA A 66 -6.53 25.05 -14.87
N GLY A 67 -6.55 23.77 -15.20
CA GLY A 67 -5.67 23.17 -16.20
C GLY A 67 -4.27 22.77 -15.70
N GLU A 68 -3.94 23.08 -14.44
CA GLU A 68 -2.65 22.71 -13.85
C GLU A 68 -2.61 21.21 -13.53
N LEU A 69 -1.53 20.56 -13.96
CA LEU A 69 -1.20 19.19 -13.57
C LEU A 69 -0.12 19.22 -12.48
N ARG A 70 -0.38 18.53 -11.38
CA ARG A 70 0.60 18.25 -10.33
C ARG A 70 0.89 16.76 -10.27
N THR A 71 2.17 16.42 -10.22
CA THR A 71 2.62 15.03 -10.03
C THR A 71 3.10 14.86 -8.60
N VAL A 72 2.57 13.86 -7.93
CA VAL A 72 3.00 13.50 -6.56
C VAL A 72 3.35 12.01 -6.52
N GLU A 73 4.23 11.65 -5.60
CA GLU A 73 4.57 10.25 -5.39
C GLU A 73 3.66 9.64 -4.32
N PHE A 74 3.10 8.47 -4.62
CA PHE A 74 2.32 7.69 -3.71
C PHE A 74 2.73 6.22 -3.79
N ARG A 75 3.30 5.68 -2.71
CA ARG A 75 3.79 4.29 -2.61
C ARG A 75 4.72 3.90 -3.77
N GLY A 76 5.67 4.78 -4.11
CA GLY A 76 6.62 4.56 -5.20
C GLY A 76 6.04 4.66 -6.60
N LYS A 77 4.79 5.15 -6.74
CA LYS A 77 4.13 5.35 -8.03
C LYS A 77 3.80 6.82 -8.24
N PRO A 78 3.99 7.37 -9.44
CA PRO A 78 3.55 8.73 -9.76
C PRO A 78 2.02 8.77 -9.83
N VAL A 79 1.44 9.79 -9.20
CA VAL A 79 0.00 10.09 -9.25
C VAL A 79 -0.16 11.47 -9.87
N TYR A 80 -1.02 11.56 -10.86
CA TYR A 80 -1.42 12.81 -11.48
C TYR A 80 -2.65 13.37 -10.79
N ILE A 81 -2.57 14.65 -10.44
CA ILE A 81 -3.67 15.46 -9.93
C ILE A 81 -3.82 16.61 -10.92
N LEU A 82 -4.87 16.58 -11.71
CA LEU A 82 -5.21 17.60 -12.72
C LEU A 82 -6.40 18.39 -12.24
N LYS A 83 -6.24 19.71 -12.03
CA LYS A 83 -7.40 20.58 -11.80
C LYS A 83 -8.11 20.85 -13.12
N LYS A 84 -9.36 20.42 -13.21
CA LYS A 84 -10.13 20.52 -14.46
C LYS A 84 -10.50 21.96 -14.81
N THR A 85 -10.53 22.22 -16.11
CA THR A 85 -11.21 23.40 -16.65
C THR A 85 -12.70 23.08 -16.88
N PRO A 86 -13.60 24.08 -16.95
CA PRO A 86 -15.02 23.85 -17.25
C PRO A 86 -15.26 23.09 -18.57
N GLU A 87 -14.32 23.18 -19.52
CA GLU A 87 -14.38 22.50 -20.81
C GLU A 87 -13.98 21.01 -20.76
N MET A 88 -13.29 20.58 -19.70
CA MET A 88 -12.99 19.18 -19.49
C MET A 88 -14.25 18.49 -18.97
N ALA A 89 -15.19 18.21 -19.86
CA ALA A 89 -16.47 17.59 -19.53
C ALA A 89 -16.29 16.30 -18.71
N ALA A 90 -17.22 16.04 -17.83
CA ALA A 90 -17.30 14.79 -17.11
C ALA A 90 -17.54 13.66 -18.13
N SER A 91 -16.51 12.92 -18.50
CA SER A 91 -16.70 11.60 -19.08
C SER A 91 -17.17 10.65 -17.97
N ASN A 92 -17.79 9.55 -18.33
CA ASN A 92 -18.31 8.54 -17.38
C ASN A 92 -17.22 7.81 -16.60
N ASN A 93 -16.05 8.43 -16.42
CA ASN A 93 -14.95 7.83 -15.69
C ASN A 93 -14.94 8.32 -14.24
N ASN A 94 -14.77 7.40 -13.33
CA ASN A 94 -14.80 7.57 -11.88
C ASN A 94 -13.58 8.29 -11.29
N ALA A 95 -12.67 8.81 -12.12
CA ALA A 95 -11.51 9.60 -11.68
C ALA A 95 -11.86 11.04 -11.24
N ASN A 96 -13.16 11.42 -11.31
CA ASN A 96 -13.62 12.74 -10.93
C ASN A 96 -13.72 12.91 -9.42
N VAL A 97 -12.81 13.69 -8.84
CA VAL A 97 -12.81 14.06 -7.44
C VAL A 97 -13.30 15.50 -7.28
N LYS A 98 -14.34 15.72 -6.49
CA LYS A 98 -14.83 17.05 -6.15
C LYS A 98 -14.22 17.53 -4.87
N ILE A 99 -13.60 18.72 -4.89
CA ILE A 99 -13.05 19.37 -3.70
C ILE A 99 -13.57 20.80 -3.68
N GLY A 100 -14.53 21.07 -2.80
CA GLY A 100 -15.26 22.33 -2.78
C GLY A 100 -16.05 22.55 -4.09
N ALA A 101 -15.78 23.66 -4.78
CA ALA A 101 -16.37 23.99 -6.07
C ALA A 101 -15.58 23.44 -7.28
N ASP A 102 -14.35 22.99 -7.06
CA ASP A 102 -13.44 22.54 -8.10
C ASP A 102 -13.53 21.03 -8.36
N GLN A 103 -13.21 20.64 -9.58
CA GLN A 103 -13.12 19.24 -9.98
C GLN A 103 -11.70 18.86 -10.36
N PHE A 104 -11.28 17.70 -9.90
CA PHE A 104 -9.95 17.18 -10.13
C PHE A 104 -10.01 15.79 -10.74
N THR A 105 -9.04 15.48 -11.58
CA THR A 105 -8.73 14.09 -11.96
C THR A 105 -7.58 13.61 -11.10
N VAL A 106 -7.76 12.47 -10.46
CA VAL A 106 -6.73 11.85 -9.59
C VAL A 106 -6.50 10.44 -10.07
N VAL A 107 -5.36 10.19 -10.72
CA VAL A 107 -5.05 8.90 -11.33
C VAL A 107 -3.58 8.51 -11.12
N ILE A 108 -3.34 7.22 -10.98
CA ILE A 108 -1.97 6.68 -11.02
C ILE A 108 -1.44 6.84 -12.45
N ALA A 109 -0.33 7.55 -12.60
CA ALA A 109 0.26 7.87 -13.89
C ALA A 109 1.04 6.66 -14.48
N ILE A 110 0.37 5.53 -14.56
CA ILE A 110 0.91 4.29 -15.12
C ILE A 110 -0.06 3.76 -16.17
N CYS A 111 0.41 3.70 -17.41
CA CYS A 111 -0.36 3.19 -18.54
C CYS A 111 -0.77 1.74 -18.30
N THR A 112 -2.05 1.45 -18.47
CA THR A 112 -2.64 0.13 -18.21
C THR A 112 -2.27 -0.92 -19.26
N HIS A 113 -1.53 -0.55 -20.32
CA HIS A 113 -0.98 -1.52 -21.27
C HIS A 113 0.23 -2.26 -20.68
N LEU A 114 1.38 -1.58 -20.52
CA LEU A 114 2.64 -2.18 -20.06
C LEU A 114 3.40 -1.32 -19.05
N GLY A 115 2.74 -0.39 -18.37
CA GLY A 115 3.32 0.32 -17.23
C GLY A 115 4.13 1.57 -17.55
N CYS A 116 4.16 2.07 -18.79
CA CYS A 116 4.80 3.34 -19.13
C CYS A 116 4.09 4.52 -18.46
N ILE A 117 4.81 5.62 -18.22
CA ILE A 117 4.22 6.86 -17.68
C ILE A 117 3.69 7.70 -18.84
N PRO A 118 2.37 7.93 -18.98
CA PRO A 118 1.82 8.77 -20.04
C PRO A 118 2.10 10.24 -19.73
N ALA A 119 2.49 11.01 -20.76
CA ALA A 119 2.66 12.45 -20.64
C ALA A 119 1.31 13.19 -20.82
N TYR A 120 1.11 14.28 -20.08
CA TYR A 120 -0.05 15.14 -20.28
C TYR A 120 0.20 16.14 -21.39
N ALA A 121 -0.64 16.12 -22.42
CA ALA A 121 -0.63 17.07 -23.52
C ALA A 121 -1.72 18.14 -23.25
N ALA A 122 -1.29 19.31 -22.77
CA ALA A 122 -2.21 20.40 -22.37
C ALA A 122 -3.07 20.92 -23.53
N GLU A 123 -2.53 20.94 -24.75
CA GLU A 123 -3.22 21.40 -25.96
C GLU A 123 -4.43 20.51 -26.30
N SER A 124 -4.24 19.18 -26.26
CA SER A 124 -5.30 18.22 -26.53
C SER A 124 -6.08 17.80 -25.28
N LYS A 125 -5.64 18.24 -24.10
CA LYS A 125 -6.22 17.87 -22.79
C LYS A 125 -6.28 16.35 -22.58
N GLN A 126 -5.24 15.65 -23.01
CA GLN A 126 -5.15 14.18 -23.00
C GLN A 126 -3.83 13.71 -22.37
N PHE A 127 -3.87 12.50 -21.82
CA PHE A 127 -2.64 11.80 -21.45
C PHE A 127 -2.25 10.87 -22.58
N LYS A 128 -0.99 11.00 -23.06
CA LYS A 128 -0.46 10.24 -24.20
C LYS A 128 0.70 9.37 -23.77
N CYS A 129 0.58 8.08 -24.02
CA CYS A 129 1.64 7.12 -23.74
C CYS A 129 2.52 6.92 -24.99
N ALA A 130 3.74 7.46 -24.95
CA ALA A 130 4.65 7.42 -26.09
C ALA A 130 5.15 6.00 -26.44
N CYS A 131 5.03 5.02 -25.54
CA CYS A 131 5.55 3.68 -25.78
C CYS A 131 4.85 2.96 -26.93
N HIS A 132 3.50 3.02 -26.99
CA HIS A 132 2.69 2.30 -27.98
C HIS A 132 1.49 3.12 -28.46
N GLY A 133 1.51 4.44 -28.28
CA GLY A 133 0.48 5.33 -28.77
C GLY A 133 -0.86 5.24 -28.03
N GLY A 134 -0.86 4.75 -26.79
CA GLY A 134 -2.07 4.75 -25.97
C GLY A 134 -2.49 6.17 -25.57
N GLU A 135 -3.77 6.50 -25.68
CA GLU A 135 -4.31 7.80 -25.31
C GLU A 135 -5.42 7.66 -24.27
N PHE A 136 -5.44 8.62 -23.34
CA PHE A 136 -6.47 8.74 -22.32
C PHE A 136 -6.97 10.18 -22.29
N ASP A 137 -8.25 10.37 -22.05
CA ASP A 137 -8.83 11.71 -21.91
C ASP A 137 -8.38 12.41 -20.61
N ALA A 138 -8.83 13.63 -20.37
CA ALA A 138 -8.54 14.40 -19.18
C ALA A 138 -9.05 13.72 -17.88
N ASN A 139 -9.94 12.75 -17.97
CA ASN A 139 -10.48 11.99 -16.85
C ASN A 139 -9.75 10.64 -16.65
N GLY A 140 -8.77 10.33 -17.50
CA GLY A 140 -8.05 9.08 -17.46
C GLY A 140 -8.75 7.90 -18.15
N ALA A 141 -9.87 8.13 -18.84
CA ALA A 141 -10.51 7.11 -19.65
C ALA A 141 -9.68 6.83 -20.92
N ASN A 142 -9.49 5.56 -21.25
CA ASN A 142 -8.77 5.18 -22.47
C ASN A 142 -9.62 5.52 -23.70
N THR A 143 -9.04 6.28 -24.63
CA THR A 143 -9.73 6.76 -25.85
C THR A 143 -9.16 6.14 -27.11
N PHE A 144 -7.87 5.77 -27.10
CA PHE A 144 -7.20 5.21 -28.27
C PHE A 144 -6.03 4.30 -27.88
N GLY A 145 -5.73 3.32 -28.73
CA GLY A 145 -4.56 2.47 -28.66
C GLY A 145 -4.73 1.21 -27.79
N PRO A 146 -3.63 0.55 -27.43
CA PRO A 146 -3.64 -0.77 -26.80
C PRO A 146 -4.03 -0.81 -25.31
N PRO A 147 -4.14 0.29 -24.52
CA PRO A 147 -4.55 0.20 -23.12
C PRO A 147 -5.94 -0.43 -22.98
N PRO A 148 -6.11 -1.54 -22.21
CA PRO A 148 -7.38 -2.24 -22.11
C PRO A 148 -8.35 -1.60 -21.12
N LYS A 149 -7.85 -0.74 -20.22
CA LYS A 149 -8.59 -0.14 -19.11
C LYS A 149 -8.21 1.33 -18.92
N PRO A 150 -9.08 2.15 -18.29
CA PRO A 150 -8.73 3.51 -17.88
C PRO A 150 -7.54 3.53 -16.88
N LEU A 151 -6.97 4.70 -16.68
CA LEU A 151 -5.96 4.91 -15.64
C LEU A 151 -6.57 4.63 -14.26
N ILE A 152 -5.78 4.01 -13.39
CA ILE A 152 -6.23 3.54 -12.09
C ILE A 152 -6.38 4.73 -11.13
N VAL A 153 -7.50 4.82 -10.44
CA VAL A 153 -7.74 5.78 -9.37
C VAL A 153 -7.18 5.22 -8.06
N PRO A 154 -6.22 5.93 -7.39
CA PRO A 154 -5.74 5.50 -6.08
C PRO A 154 -6.82 5.68 -5.01
N PRO A 155 -6.77 4.93 -3.90
CA PRO A 155 -7.61 5.24 -2.73
C PRO A 155 -7.35 6.67 -2.27
N TYR A 156 -8.42 7.42 -2.05
CA TYR A 156 -8.32 8.81 -1.61
C TYR A 156 -9.42 9.20 -0.63
N LYS A 157 -9.16 10.24 0.15
CA LYS A 157 -10.10 10.91 1.03
C LYS A 157 -9.92 12.42 0.90
N VAL A 158 -11.02 13.15 0.90
CA VAL A 158 -11.00 14.61 0.85
C VAL A 158 -11.14 15.18 2.25
N GLU A 159 -10.22 16.04 2.66
CA GLU A 159 -10.28 16.79 3.93
C GLU A 159 -10.14 18.29 3.68
N GLY A 160 -11.27 19.00 3.63
CA GLY A 160 -11.27 20.42 3.28
C GLY A 160 -10.71 20.65 1.88
N ASN A 161 -9.56 21.34 1.77
CA ASN A 161 -8.86 21.58 0.51
C ASN A 161 -7.66 20.64 0.31
N ALA A 162 -7.54 19.61 1.11
CA ALA A 162 -6.47 18.62 1.00
C ALA A 162 -7.01 17.28 0.51
N LEU A 163 -6.20 16.63 -0.33
CA LEU A 163 -6.41 15.27 -0.80
C LEU A 163 -5.44 14.34 -0.06
N LEU A 164 -5.97 13.36 0.64
CA LEU A 164 -5.20 12.28 1.28
C LEU A 164 -5.23 11.06 0.37
N LEU A 165 -4.09 10.70 -0.19
CA LEU A 165 -3.91 9.48 -0.97
C LEU A 165 -3.56 8.34 -0.01
N GLY A 166 -4.22 7.19 -0.15
CA GLY A 166 -3.99 6.01 0.66
C GLY A 166 -5.03 5.74 1.73
N GLU A 167 -5.96 6.68 1.96
CA GLU A 167 -7.13 6.47 2.79
C GLU A 167 -8.39 6.36 1.92
N GLU A 168 -9.30 5.46 2.29
CA GLU A 168 -10.57 5.29 1.59
C GLU A 168 -11.63 6.21 2.21
N GLY A 169 -11.89 7.34 1.55
CA GLY A 169 -13.01 8.22 1.89
C GLY A 169 -14.36 7.65 1.45
N GLU A 170 -15.46 8.22 1.94
CA GLU A 170 -16.82 7.81 1.56
C GLU A 170 -17.09 7.96 0.06
N GLU A 171 -16.48 8.96 -0.58
CA GLU A 171 -16.58 9.17 -2.03
C GLU A 171 -15.88 8.05 -2.79
N TYR A 172 -14.66 7.67 -2.36
CA TYR A 172 -13.94 6.56 -2.98
C TYR A 172 -14.68 5.23 -2.81
N LYS A 173 -15.26 4.96 -1.65
CA LYS A 173 -16.03 3.73 -1.40
C LYS A 173 -17.24 3.59 -2.31
N LYS A 174 -17.88 4.70 -2.68
CA LYS A 174 -18.99 4.70 -3.66
C LYS A 174 -18.51 4.35 -5.06
N LEU A 175 -17.29 4.74 -5.41
CA LEU A 175 -16.68 4.47 -6.71
C LEU A 175 -16.01 3.08 -6.78
N ALA A 176 -15.59 2.54 -5.65
CA ALA A 176 -14.83 1.29 -5.58
C ALA A 176 -15.49 0.08 -6.28
N PRO A 177 -16.82 -0.12 -6.30
CA PRO A 177 -17.46 -1.20 -7.04
C PRO A 177 -17.25 -1.07 -8.56
N GLU A 178 -17.31 0.13 -9.09
CA GLU A 178 -17.15 0.40 -10.53
C GLU A 178 -15.68 0.34 -10.97
N LEU A 179 -14.74 0.62 -10.05
CA LEU A 179 -13.30 0.54 -10.31
C LEU A 179 -12.78 -0.90 -10.39
N LYS A 180 -13.53 -1.87 -9.88
CA LYS A 180 -13.17 -3.31 -9.88
C LYS A 180 -13.74 -4.08 -11.08
N ALA A 181 -14.64 -3.48 -11.81
CA ALA A 181 -15.20 -4.03 -13.05
C ALA A 181 -14.30 -3.69 -14.22
#